data_ed08deddfa7e5840d2c885ccd8301573
#
_entry.id   ed08deddfa7e5840d2c885ccd8301573
#
_cell.length_a   1.000
_cell.length_b   1.000
_cell.length_c   1.000
_cell.angle_alpha   90.00
_cell.angle_beta   90.00
_cell.angle_gamma   90.00
#
_symmetry.space_group_name_H-M   'P 1'
#
loop_
_entity.id
_entity.type
_entity.pdbx_description
1 polymer ?
#
loop_
_entity_poly.entity_id
_entity_poly.type
_entity_poly.pdbx_seq_one_letter_code
_entity_poly.pdbx_strand_id
1 'polypeptide(L)'
;FGYRQQAFFGLGLPAWEAMRGITFGAFRGLFFGAPWLLLAIPGGAWWVRRGGARAEMGVCAAVVLLFFWLNSSLADWQGGWGMGPRFLVPALPFMAIAAAGLGPRSVEARRPRLRMLGWAASAGAVGYSAFMMLAGTAVKPEVPLTVPEPFSQFLLPLFYTGELAVNTQSIDAGEAVMGQRYAYNLGQTIGLDGLASLLPLLALMAAAGVWLWWTLRPDASSGTAR
;
A
#
# COMPACT_ATOMS: atom_id res chain seq x y z
N PHE A 1 11.02 18.73 -19.19
CA PHE A 1 10.06 19.12 -18.14
C PHE A 1 10.62 20.33 -17.42
N GLY A 2 10.22 21.54 -17.86
CA GLY A 2 10.56 22.76 -17.16
C GLY A 2 9.78 22.80 -15.85
N TYR A 3 10.45 22.62 -14.73
CA TYR A 3 9.95 23.09 -13.44
C TYR A 3 9.81 24.61 -13.56
N ARG A 4 8.67 25.06 -14.05
CA ARG A 4 8.33 26.45 -13.97
C ARG A 4 8.33 26.81 -12.49
N GLN A 5 9.16 27.79 -12.16
CA GLN A 5 9.24 28.48 -10.89
C GLN A 5 7.86 29.04 -10.50
N GLN A 6 6.99 28.16 -10.02
CA GLN A 6 5.79 28.57 -9.31
C GLN A 6 6.15 28.51 -7.84
N ALA A 7 5.94 29.64 -7.19
CA ALA A 7 6.19 29.94 -5.78
C ALA A 7 6.49 28.71 -4.90
N PHE A 8 7.63 28.73 -4.18
CA PHE A 8 8.04 27.80 -3.15
C PHE A 8 7.73 26.31 -3.44
N PHE A 9 8.59 25.63 -4.21
CA PHE A 9 8.46 24.21 -4.59
C PHE A 9 7.17 23.82 -5.33
N GLY A 10 6.49 24.75 -6.00
CA GLY A 10 5.24 24.48 -6.70
C GLY A 10 4.04 24.26 -5.76
N LEU A 11 4.13 24.72 -4.50
CA LEU A 11 3.02 24.75 -3.57
C LEU A 11 1.98 25.79 -4.00
N GLY A 12 0.75 25.35 -4.18
CA GLY A 12 -0.43 26.17 -4.46
C GLY A 12 -1.54 25.93 -3.45
N LEU A 13 -2.75 26.25 -3.83
CA LEU A 13 -3.94 25.81 -3.08
C LEU A 13 -4.25 24.35 -3.44
N PRO A 14 -4.84 23.57 -2.50
CA PRO A 14 -5.25 22.20 -2.77
C PRO A 14 -6.16 22.12 -4.01
N ALA A 15 -5.75 21.32 -4.99
CA ALA A 15 -6.54 21.10 -6.19
C ALA A 15 -7.46 19.89 -6.01
N TRP A 16 -8.73 20.02 -6.38
CA TRP A 16 -9.71 18.94 -6.30
C TRP A 16 -9.30 17.70 -7.10
N GLU A 17 -8.74 17.92 -8.29
CA GLU A 17 -8.20 16.84 -9.12
C GLU A 17 -7.10 16.05 -8.41
N ALA A 18 -6.14 16.76 -7.82
CA ALA A 18 -5.07 16.16 -7.03
C ALA A 18 -5.62 15.38 -5.84
N MET A 19 -6.55 15.98 -5.07
CA MET A 19 -7.16 15.33 -3.91
C MET A 19 -7.86 14.01 -4.32
N ARG A 20 -8.66 14.02 -5.37
CA ARG A 20 -9.33 12.83 -5.90
C ARG A 20 -8.32 11.81 -6.43
N GLY A 21 -7.28 12.29 -7.12
CA GLY A 21 -6.23 11.46 -7.70
C GLY A 21 -5.43 10.69 -6.65
N ILE A 22 -5.02 11.35 -5.54
CA ILE A 22 -4.25 10.71 -4.46
C ILE A 22 -5.10 9.87 -3.51
N THR A 23 -6.43 10.06 -3.49
CA THR A 23 -7.33 9.26 -2.64
C THR A 23 -7.78 7.98 -3.34
N PHE A 24 -8.55 8.10 -4.41
CA PHE A 24 -9.25 6.98 -5.08
C PHE A 24 -8.87 6.80 -6.55
N GLY A 25 -8.01 7.67 -7.11
CA GLY A 25 -7.61 7.57 -8.52
C GLY A 25 -6.90 6.26 -8.83
N ALA A 26 -7.23 5.62 -9.96
CA ALA A 26 -6.57 4.40 -10.41
C ALA A 26 -5.06 4.62 -10.69
N PHE A 27 -4.66 5.87 -10.98
CA PHE A 27 -3.28 6.23 -11.27
C PHE A 27 -2.39 6.26 -10.02
N ARG A 28 -2.83 6.93 -8.92
CA ARG A 28 -2.02 7.16 -7.71
C ARG A 28 -2.82 7.09 -6.42
N GLY A 29 -4.04 6.59 -6.44
CA GLY A 29 -4.92 6.62 -5.28
C GLY A 29 -4.45 5.73 -4.15
N LEU A 30 -4.32 6.30 -2.96
CA LEU A 30 -3.93 5.57 -1.75
C LEU A 30 -4.92 4.45 -1.43
N PHE A 31 -6.21 4.76 -1.46
CA PHE A 31 -7.26 3.79 -1.14
C PHE A 31 -7.59 2.85 -2.30
N PHE A 32 -7.18 3.20 -3.52
CA PHE A 32 -7.20 2.27 -4.64
C PHE A 32 -6.19 1.14 -4.43
N GLY A 33 -4.94 1.48 -4.09
CA GLY A 33 -3.89 0.49 -3.87
C GLY A 33 -3.91 -0.17 -2.49
N ALA A 34 -4.43 0.53 -1.47
CA ALA A 34 -4.43 0.08 -0.08
C ALA A 34 -5.78 0.35 0.61
N PRO A 35 -6.88 -0.30 0.18
CA PRO A 35 -8.23 -0.06 0.72
C PRO A 35 -8.35 -0.40 2.21
N TRP A 36 -7.50 -1.24 2.78
CA TRP A 36 -7.49 -1.54 4.21
C TRP A 36 -7.22 -0.29 5.07
N LEU A 37 -6.56 0.75 4.53
CA LEU A 37 -6.32 2.00 5.24
C LEU A 37 -7.62 2.78 5.54
N LEU A 38 -8.72 2.50 4.82
CA LEU A 38 -10.04 3.04 5.17
C LEU A 38 -10.51 2.59 6.55
N LEU A 39 -9.99 1.47 7.06
CA LEU A 39 -10.27 1.00 8.42
C LEU A 39 -9.74 1.96 9.49
N ALA A 40 -8.85 2.89 9.16
CA ALA A 40 -8.40 3.95 10.06
C ALA A 40 -9.55 4.82 10.57
N ILE A 41 -10.58 5.04 9.75
CA ILE A 41 -11.72 5.88 10.13
C ILE A 41 -12.54 5.22 11.26
N PRO A 42 -13.13 4.02 11.08
CA PRO A 42 -13.88 3.38 12.17
C PRO A 42 -12.98 2.95 13.33
N GLY A 43 -11.72 2.60 13.10
CA GLY A 43 -10.77 2.25 14.16
C GLY A 43 -10.41 3.43 15.04
N GLY A 44 -10.09 4.57 14.45
CA GLY A 44 -9.85 5.82 15.18
C GLY A 44 -11.09 6.29 15.97
N ALA A 45 -12.26 6.20 15.37
CA ALA A 45 -13.52 6.50 16.05
C ALA A 45 -13.77 5.59 17.27
N TRP A 46 -13.40 4.31 17.16
CA TRP A 46 -13.48 3.38 18.27
C TRP A 46 -12.51 3.74 19.42
N TRP A 47 -11.25 4.07 19.08
CA TRP A 47 -10.25 4.53 20.06
C TRP A 47 -10.74 5.76 20.83
N VAL A 48 -11.30 6.75 20.13
CA VAL A 48 -11.85 7.97 20.75
C VAL A 48 -13.02 7.67 21.70
N ARG A 49 -13.90 6.75 21.32
CA ARG A 49 -15.11 6.45 22.08
C ARG A 49 -14.87 5.56 23.30
N ARG A 50 -13.96 4.59 23.20
CA ARG A 50 -13.77 3.57 24.24
C ARG A 50 -12.42 3.63 24.93
N GLY A 51 -11.38 4.10 24.28
CA GLY A 51 -10.01 4.06 24.77
C GLY A 51 -9.51 5.31 25.47
N GLY A 52 -10.28 6.40 25.44
CA GLY A 52 -9.82 7.69 25.98
C GLY A 52 -8.67 8.33 25.18
N ALA A 53 -8.24 7.74 24.06
CA ALA A 53 -7.10 8.17 23.25
C ALA A 53 -7.48 9.33 22.30
N ARG A 54 -8.16 10.36 22.80
CA ARG A 54 -8.64 11.48 21.98
C ARG A 54 -7.50 12.34 21.46
N ALA A 55 -6.51 12.62 22.30
CA ALA A 55 -5.37 13.45 21.94
C ALA A 55 -4.50 12.73 20.88
N GLU A 56 -4.20 11.46 21.09
CA GLU A 56 -3.40 10.64 20.19
C GLU A 56 -4.07 10.50 18.83
N MET A 57 -5.37 10.21 18.81
CA MET A 57 -6.13 10.13 17.55
C MET A 57 -6.28 11.50 16.88
N GLY A 58 -6.34 12.58 17.66
CA GLY A 58 -6.30 13.95 17.15
C GLY A 58 -4.98 14.25 16.44
N VAL A 59 -3.85 13.84 17.01
CA VAL A 59 -2.53 13.97 16.38
C VAL A 59 -2.45 13.12 15.11
N CYS A 60 -2.87 11.86 15.18
CA CYS A 60 -2.88 10.99 13.99
C CYS A 60 -3.71 11.61 12.85
N ALA A 61 -4.91 12.09 13.16
CA ALA A 61 -5.77 12.72 12.17
C ALA A 61 -5.16 14.01 11.60
N ALA A 62 -4.58 14.86 12.46
CA ALA A 62 -3.93 16.11 12.04
C ALA A 62 -2.75 15.84 11.09
N VAL A 63 -1.90 14.86 11.40
CA VAL A 63 -0.77 14.47 10.54
C VAL A 63 -1.28 13.94 9.20
N VAL A 64 -2.24 13.03 9.20
CA VAL A 64 -2.81 12.47 7.96
C VAL A 64 -3.41 13.58 7.10
N LEU A 65 -4.25 14.44 7.68
CA LEU A 65 -4.88 15.55 6.95
C LEU A 65 -3.85 16.55 6.41
N LEU A 66 -2.80 16.84 7.18
CA LEU A 66 -1.71 17.72 6.75
C LEU A 66 -1.00 17.16 5.51
N PHE A 67 -0.67 15.86 5.49
CA PHE A 67 -0.03 15.24 4.33
C PHE A 67 -0.94 15.20 3.11
N PHE A 68 -2.24 14.92 3.28
CA PHE A 68 -3.20 15.00 2.18
C PHE A 68 -3.32 16.43 1.64
N TRP A 69 -3.39 17.42 2.53
CA TRP A 69 -3.47 18.84 2.17
C TRP A 69 -2.20 19.28 1.42
N LEU A 70 -1.01 18.97 1.95
CA LEU A 70 0.27 19.31 1.33
C LEU A 70 0.41 18.64 -0.04
N ASN A 71 0.13 17.34 -0.13
CA ASN A 71 0.29 16.65 -1.41
C ASN A 71 -0.69 17.15 -2.46
N SER A 72 -1.94 17.45 -2.09
CA SER A 72 -2.93 18.02 -3.03
C SER A 72 -2.63 19.46 -3.44
N SER A 73 -1.73 20.14 -2.72
CA SER A 73 -1.26 21.50 -3.01
C SER A 73 -0.02 21.54 -3.90
N LEU A 74 0.61 20.38 -4.16
CA LEU A 74 1.79 20.31 -5.04
C LEU A 74 1.38 20.32 -6.52
N ALA A 75 2.12 21.06 -7.34
CA ALA A 75 1.94 21.03 -8.80
C ALA A 75 2.23 19.63 -9.37
N ASP A 76 3.22 18.92 -8.81
CA ASP A 76 3.54 17.51 -9.13
C ASP A 76 3.00 16.57 -8.05
N TRP A 77 1.67 16.64 -7.80
CA TRP A 77 1.00 15.80 -6.82
C TRP A 77 1.14 14.30 -7.08
N GLN A 78 1.41 13.93 -8.33
CA GLN A 78 1.58 12.54 -8.77
C GLN A 78 2.87 11.92 -8.21
N GLY A 79 3.84 12.75 -7.86
CA GLY A 79 5.09 12.31 -7.25
C GLY A 79 6.04 11.56 -8.18
N GLY A 80 5.97 11.80 -9.48
CA GLY A 80 6.85 11.17 -10.48
C GLY A 80 6.52 9.70 -10.72
N TRP A 81 7.52 8.87 -10.93
CA TRP A 81 7.41 7.49 -11.42
C TRP A 81 7.03 6.43 -10.36
N GLY A 82 6.90 6.79 -9.10
CA GLY A 82 6.58 5.82 -8.04
C GLY A 82 5.20 5.19 -8.19
N MET A 83 5.03 3.95 -7.76
CA MET A 83 3.74 3.30 -7.65
C MET A 83 2.98 3.85 -6.43
N GLY A 84 1.85 4.51 -6.67
CA GLY A 84 1.04 5.14 -5.62
C GLY A 84 1.54 6.51 -5.15
N PRO A 85 0.86 7.13 -4.17
CA PRO A 85 1.12 8.50 -3.72
C PRO A 85 2.28 8.53 -2.72
N ARG A 86 3.52 8.52 -3.21
CA ARG A 86 4.74 8.44 -2.37
C ARG A 86 4.85 9.52 -1.29
N PHE A 87 4.29 10.70 -1.53
CA PHE A 87 4.30 11.79 -0.55
C PHE A 87 3.35 11.55 0.63
N LEU A 88 2.45 10.57 0.55
CA LEU A 88 1.59 10.14 1.65
C LEU A 88 2.20 9.02 2.49
N VAL A 89 3.35 8.46 2.10
CA VAL A 89 4.02 7.38 2.86
C VAL A 89 4.23 7.73 4.34
N PRO A 90 4.64 8.95 4.73
CA PRO A 90 4.79 9.31 6.14
C PRO A 90 3.46 9.31 6.93
N ALA A 91 2.31 9.40 6.27
CA ALA A 91 1.00 9.34 6.93
C ALA A 91 0.56 7.89 7.23
N LEU A 92 1.12 6.88 6.56
CA LEU A 92 0.70 5.48 6.68
C LEU A 92 0.79 4.92 8.11
N PRO A 93 1.86 5.15 8.89
CA PRO A 93 1.94 4.67 10.27
C PRO A 93 0.78 5.19 11.14
N PHE A 94 0.40 6.44 10.98
CA PHE A 94 -0.69 7.07 11.74
C PHE A 94 -2.05 6.48 11.37
N MET A 95 -2.26 6.19 10.09
CA MET A 95 -3.45 5.47 9.61
C MET A 95 -3.48 4.03 10.15
N ALA A 96 -2.35 3.33 10.14
CA ALA A 96 -2.24 1.97 10.67
C ALA A 96 -2.54 1.90 12.17
N ILE A 97 -2.02 2.85 12.96
CA ILE A 97 -2.33 2.98 14.40
C ILE A 97 -3.84 3.17 14.59
N ALA A 98 -4.45 4.08 13.84
CA ALA A 98 -5.89 4.29 13.92
C ALA A 98 -6.68 3.03 13.54
N ALA A 99 -6.29 2.32 12.47
CA ALA A 99 -6.93 1.07 12.03
C ALA A 99 -6.82 -0.05 13.08
N ALA A 100 -5.73 -0.11 13.85
CA ALA A 100 -5.54 -1.09 14.92
C ALA A 100 -6.62 -1.02 16.02
N GLY A 101 -7.36 0.08 16.11
CA GLY A 101 -8.56 0.18 16.96
C GLY A 101 -9.66 -0.84 16.64
N LEU A 102 -9.67 -1.39 15.42
CA LEU A 102 -10.60 -2.46 15.02
C LEU A 102 -10.08 -3.86 15.37
N GLY A 103 -9.28 -4.01 16.42
CA GLY A 103 -8.85 -5.31 16.93
C GLY A 103 -10.01 -6.20 17.41
N PRO A 104 -9.71 -7.45 17.85
CA PRO A 104 -10.73 -8.44 18.25
C PRO A 104 -11.75 -7.96 19.28
N ARG A 105 -11.34 -7.03 20.16
CA ARG A 105 -12.18 -6.45 21.22
C ARG A 105 -13.18 -5.41 20.73
N SER A 106 -12.92 -4.76 19.60
CA SER A 106 -13.81 -3.72 19.05
C SER A 106 -15.02 -4.32 18.32
N VAL A 107 -14.90 -5.55 17.86
CA VAL A 107 -15.93 -6.25 17.08
C VAL A 107 -16.81 -7.13 17.99
N GLU A 108 -17.10 -6.68 19.23
CA GLU A 108 -18.17 -7.25 20.07
C GLU A 108 -19.56 -6.88 19.50
N ALA A 109 -19.74 -7.11 18.21
CA ALA A 109 -21.04 -6.97 17.61
C ALA A 109 -21.94 -8.09 18.15
N ARG A 110 -23.12 -7.74 18.65
CA ARG A 110 -24.17 -8.68 19.08
C ARG A 110 -24.60 -9.67 18.00
N ARG A 111 -24.15 -9.48 16.75
CA ARG A 111 -24.51 -10.30 15.58
C ARG A 111 -23.25 -11.00 15.02
N PRO A 112 -23.06 -12.30 15.22
CA PRO A 112 -21.86 -13.04 14.79
C PRO A 112 -21.65 -12.98 13.27
N ARG A 113 -22.73 -12.93 12.48
CA ARG A 113 -22.64 -12.82 11.02
C ARG A 113 -22.02 -11.49 10.57
N LEU A 114 -22.40 -10.36 11.18
CA LEU A 114 -21.81 -9.05 10.86
C LEU A 114 -20.33 -8.99 11.24
N ARG A 115 -19.95 -9.64 12.34
CA ARG A 115 -18.55 -9.77 12.74
C ARG A 115 -17.74 -10.56 11.71
N MET A 116 -18.25 -11.71 11.29
CA MET A 116 -17.60 -12.53 10.25
C MET A 116 -17.43 -11.78 8.93
N LEU A 117 -18.48 -11.08 8.48
CA LEU A 117 -18.40 -10.23 7.26
C LEU A 117 -17.36 -9.12 7.39
N GLY A 118 -17.30 -8.45 8.54
CA GLY A 118 -16.29 -7.41 8.81
C GLY A 118 -14.87 -7.95 8.73
N TRP A 119 -14.61 -9.13 9.34
CA TRP A 119 -13.31 -9.79 9.26
C TRP A 119 -12.98 -10.24 7.83
N ALA A 120 -13.93 -10.81 7.12
CA ALA A 120 -13.74 -11.24 5.73
C ALA A 120 -13.43 -10.05 4.81
N ALA A 121 -14.17 -8.94 4.96
CA ALA A 121 -13.91 -7.71 4.20
C ALA A 121 -12.55 -7.10 4.53
N SER A 122 -12.16 -7.08 5.81
CA SER A 122 -10.83 -6.59 6.23
C SER A 122 -9.71 -7.46 5.68
N ALA A 123 -9.85 -8.79 5.79
CA ALA A 123 -8.89 -9.73 5.24
C ALA A 123 -8.78 -9.62 3.71
N GLY A 124 -9.93 -9.46 3.03
CA GLY A 124 -9.97 -9.23 1.59
C GLY A 124 -9.26 -7.93 1.18
N ALA A 125 -9.49 -6.84 1.92
CA ALA A 125 -8.84 -5.56 1.66
C ALA A 125 -7.32 -5.63 1.89
N VAL A 126 -6.86 -6.31 2.94
CA VAL A 126 -5.43 -6.54 3.21
C VAL A 126 -4.83 -7.43 2.12
N GLY A 127 -5.50 -8.53 1.76
CA GLY A 127 -5.04 -9.45 0.71
C GLY A 127 -4.93 -8.77 -0.66
N TYR A 128 -5.92 -7.97 -1.03
CA TYR A 128 -5.88 -7.15 -2.24
C TYR A 128 -4.68 -6.18 -2.23
N SER A 129 -4.48 -5.46 -1.14
CA SER A 129 -3.36 -4.51 -1.02
C SER A 129 -2.01 -5.21 -1.08
N ALA A 130 -1.87 -6.36 -0.42
CA ALA A 130 -0.66 -7.18 -0.48
C ALA A 130 -0.38 -7.67 -1.90
N PHE A 131 -1.42 -8.13 -2.61
CA PHE A 131 -1.31 -8.54 -4.01
C PHE A 131 -0.90 -7.38 -4.92
N MET A 132 -1.54 -6.20 -4.78
CA MET A 132 -1.18 -5.00 -5.54
C MET A 132 0.29 -4.63 -5.36
N MET A 133 0.76 -4.64 -4.10
CA MET A 133 2.15 -4.31 -3.78
C MET A 133 3.11 -5.37 -4.30
N LEU A 134 2.78 -6.66 -4.14
CA LEU A 134 3.59 -7.76 -4.64
C LEU A 134 3.72 -7.71 -6.16
N ALA A 135 2.60 -7.63 -6.87
CA ALA A 135 2.59 -7.59 -8.34
C ALA A 135 3.35 -6.36 -8.88
N GLY A 136 3.07 -5.18 -8.32
CA GLY A 136 3.76 -3.95 -8.73
C GLY A 136 5.25 -3.99 -8.46
N THR A 137 5.68 -4.45 -7.29
CA THR A 137 7.10 -4.55 -6.93
C THR A 137 7.80 -5.63 -7.74
N ALA A 138 7.14 -6.75 -8.03
CA ALA A 138 7.71 -7.84 -8.81
C ALA A 138 7.94 -7.46 -10.26
N VAL A 139 7.01 -6.74 -10.88
CA VAL A 139 7.14 -6.25 -12.26
C VAL A 139 8.07 -5.06 -12.30
N LYS A 140 7.68 -3.97 -11.65
CA LYS A 140 8.45 -2.75 -11.51
C LYS A 140 7.79 -1.77 -10.52
N PRO A 141 8.55 -1.25 -9.55
CA PRO A 141 8.02 -0.25 -8.60
C PRO A 141 7.85 1.15 -9.22
N GLU A 142 8.49 1.40 -10.35
CA GLU A 142 8.39 2.64 -11.11
C GLU A 142 7.42 2.48 -12.27
N VAL A 143 6.46 3.38 -12.41
CA VAL A 143 5.39 3.30 -13.41
C VAL A 143 5.40 4.53 -14.30
N PRO A 144 5.32 4.38 -15.63
CA PRO A 144 5.30 5.51 -16.55
C PRO A 144 4.15 6.48 -16.25
N LEU A 145 4.43 7.80 -16.36
CA LEU A 145 3.42 8.85 -16.18
C LEU A 145 2.38 8.88 -17.30
N THR A 146 2.70 8.28 -18.44
CA THR A 146 1.86 8.24 -19.64
C THR A 146 0.74 7.20 -19.57
N VAL A 147 0.78 6.29 -18.61
CA VAL A 147 -0.22 5.22 -18.45
C VAL A 147 -1.28 5.65 -17.42
N PRO A 148 -2.54 5.89 -17.83
CA PRO A 148 -3.58 6.41 -16.94
C PRO A 148 -3.96 5.45 -15.80
N GLU A 149 -3.97 4.15 -16.08
CA GLU A 149 -4.30 3.07 -15.14
C GLU A 149 -3.14 2.07 -15.06
N PRO A 150 -2.05 2.43 -14.36
CA PRO A 150 -0.82 1.64 -14.40
C PRO A 150 -1.00 0.19 -13.94
N PHE A 151 -1.86 -0.04 -12.97
CA PHE A 151 -2.05 -1.38 -12.43
C PHE A 151 -2.73 -2.31 -13.44
N SER A 152 -3.83 -1.88 -14.03
CA SER A 152 -4.62 -2.70 -14.97
C SER A 152 -4.00 -2.78 -16.36
N GLN A 153 -3.39 -1.67 -16.83
CA GLN A 153 -2.92 -1.57 -18.21
C GLN A 153 -1.44 -1.94 -18.39
N PHE A 154 -0.65 -1.93 -17.30
CA PHE A 154 0.78 -2.17 -17.36
C PHE A 154 1.24 -3.29 -16.41
N LEU A 155 1.02 -3.15 -15.10
CA LEU A 155 1.57 -4.07 -14.11
C LEU A 155 0.93 -5.47 -14.17
N LEU A 156 -0.40 -5.54 -14.19
CA LEU A 156 -1.10 -6.83 -14.23
C LEU A 156 -0.81 -7.65 -15.51
N PRO A 157 -0.88 -7.08 -16.71
CA PRO A 157 -0.54 -7.83 -17.91
C PRO A 157 0.87 -8.41 -17.86
N LEU A 158 1.88 -7.60 -17.48
CA LEU A 158 3.27 -8.06 -17.36
C LEU A 158 3.44 -9.09 -16.23
N PHE A 159 2.74 -8.93 -15.13
CA PHE A 159 2.76 -9.90 -14.04
C PHE A 159 2.24 -11.27 -14.49
N TYR A 160 1.09 -11.32 -15.19
CA TYR A 160 0.50 -12.57 -15.65
C TYR A 160 1.29 -13.25 -16.78
N THR A 161 1.99 -12.48 -17.60
CA THR A 161 2.90 -13.04 -18.62
C THR A 161 4.24 -13.49 -18.04
N GLY A 162 4.51 -13.17 -16.76
CA GLY A 162 5.77 -13.49 -16.10
C GLY A 162 6.92 -12.54 -16.46
N GLU A 163 6.62 -11.40 -17.07
CA GLU A 163 7.59 -10.35 -17.37
C GLU A 163 7.91 -9.57 -16.10
N LEU A 164 8.80 -10.13 -15.28
CA LEU A 164 9.19 -9.56 -13.99
C LEU A 164 10.51 -8.80 -14.10
N ALA A 165 10.71 -7.84 -13.18
CA ALA A 165 11.89 -6.98 -13.13
C ALA A 165 12.15 -6.21 -14.44
N VAL A 166 11.10 -5.64 -15.01
CA VAL A 166 11.14 -4.93 -16.31
C VAL A 166 11.85 -3.59 -16.18
N ASN A 167 12.71 -3.26 -17.15
CA ASN A 167 13.33 -1.96 -17.22
C ASN A 167 12.42 -0.95 -17.96
N THR A 168 11.94 0.09 -17.28
CA THR A 168 11.04 1.09 -17.89
C THR A 168 11.76 2.25 -18.57
N GLN A 169 13.05 2.43 -18.40
CA GLN A 169 13.77 3.49 -19.14
C GLN A 169 13.66 3.29 -20.65
N SER A 170 13.51 2.05 -21.10
CA SER A 170 13.26 1.72 -22.49
C SER A 170 11.88 2.09 -23.01
N ILE A 171 10.87 2.24 -22.16
CA ILE A 171 9.51 2.58 -22.57
C ILE A 171 9.38 4.08 -22.89
N ASP A 172 10.03 4.93 -22.11
CA ASP A 172 9.99 6.40 -22.34
C ASP A 172 10.95 6.89 -23.42
N ALA A 173 12.04 6.20 -23.64
CA ALA A 173 13.04 6.58 -24.64
C ALA A 173 12.60 6.25 -26.08
N GLY A 174 11.49 5.54 -26.26
CA GLY A 174 11.04 5.09 -27.58
C GLY A 174 12.00 4.13 -28.29
N GLU A 175 13.11 3.83 -27.66
CA GLU A 175 14.11 2.92 -28.14
C GLU A 175 13.89 1.54 -27.52
N ALA A 176 13.79 0.54 -28.38
CA ALA A 176 13.70 -0.85 -28.00
C ALA A 176 15.02 -1.35 -27.40
N VAL A 177 15.39 -0.88 -26.22
CA VAL A 177 16.31 -1.60 -25.34
C VAL A 177 15.53 -2.73 -24.65
N MET A 178 14.55 -3.25 -25.35
CA MET A 178 13.85 -4.47 -25.02
C MET A 178 14.85 -5.62 -25.06
N GLY A 179 15.22 -6.11 -23.87
CA GLY A 179 16.15 -7.22 -23.73
C GLY A 179 17.33 -6.98 -22.79
N GLN A 180 17.67 -5.73 -22.44
CA GLN A 180 18.65 -5.48 -21.39
C GLN A 180 17.94 -5.42 -20.03
N ARG A 181 18.01 -6.50 -19.26
CA ARG A 181 17.56 -6.55 -17.88
C ARG A 181 18.66 -5.97 -17.00
N TYR A 182 18.38 -4.82 -16.37
CA TYR A 182 19.28 -4.20 -15.38
C TYR A 182 18.93 -4.58 -13.93
N ALA A 183 17.77 -5.20 -13.73
CA ALA A 183 17.33 -5.67 -12.44
C ALA A 183 16.96 -7.15 -12.52
N TYR A 184 17.24 -7.88 -11.45
CA TYR A 184 16.90 -9.28 -11.29
C TYR A 184 16.31 -9.49 -9.91
N ASN A 185 15.27 -10.31 -9.80
CA ASN A 185 14.82 -10.80 -8.51
C ASN A 185 15.68 -12.02 -8.08
N LEU A 186 15.59 -12.40 -6.80
CA LEU A 186 16.37 -13.50 -6.24
C LEU A 186 16.20 -14.83 -7.00
N GLY A 187 14.99 -15.12 -7.48
CA GLY A 187 14.74 -16.34 -8.24
C GLY A 187 15.42 -16.32 -9.61
N GLN A 188 15.42 -15.18 -10.28
CA GLN A 188 16.09 -15.02 -11.58
C GLN A 188 17.61 -15.19 -11.46
N THR A 189 18.20 -14.75 -10.34
CA THR A 189 19.66 -14.94 -10.09
C THR A 189 20.06 -16.40 -9.93
N ILE A 190 19.12 -17.28 -9.57
CA ILE A 190 19.34 -18.74 -9.44
C ILE A 190 18.75 -19.53 -10.61
N GLY A 191 18.38 -18.85 -11.71
CA GLY A 191 17.93 -19.49 -12.96
C GLY A 191 16.42 -19.83 -13.02
N LEU A 192 15.60 -19.25 -12.15
CA LEU A 192 14.14 -19.38 -12.26
C LEU A 192 13.58 -18.27 -13.12
N ASP A 193 12.68 -18.61 -14.05
CA ASP A 193 12.05 -17.65 -14.97
C ASP A 193 10.57 -17.41 -14.65
N GLY A 194 10.05 -16.30 -15.16
CA GLY A 194 8.66 -15.92 -15.03
C GLY A 194 8.17 -15.90 -13.59
N LEU A 195 6.94 -16.30 -13.35
CA LEU A 195 6.34 -16.34 -12.00
C LEU A 195 7.07 -17.30 -11.05
N ALA A 196 7.75 -18.34 -11.58
CA ALA A 196 8.53 -19.25 -10.74
C ALA A 196 9.68 -18.54 -10.01
N SER A 197 10.17 -17.43 -10.56
CA SER A 197 11.21 -16.62 -9.90
C SER A 197 10.78 -15.98 -8.60
N LEU A 198 9.48 -15.93 -8.30
CA LEU A 198 8.95 -15.45 -7.02
C LEU A 198 8.96 -16.51 -5.91
N LEU A 199 9.17 -17.79 -6.23
CA LEU A 199 9.14 -18.88 -5.25
C LEU A 199 10.07 -18.69 -4.05
N PRO A 200 11.35 -18.23 -4.20
CA PRO A 200 12.21 -17.98 -3.06
C PRO A 200 11.66 -16.91 -2.12
N LEU A 201 11.09 -15.81 -2.66
CA LEU A 201 10.47 -14.77 -1.86
C LEU A 201 9.24 -15.30 -1.11
N LEU A 202 8.35 -16.03 -1.80
CA LEU A 202 7.16 -16.60 -1.20
C LEU A 202 7.50 -17.63 -0.12
N ALA A 203 8.56 -18.44 -0.32
CA ALA A 203 9.04 -19.37 0.69
C ALA A 203 9.58 -18.64 1.94
N LEU A 204 10.33 -17.56 1.77
CA LEU A 204 10.81 -16.72 2.88
C LEU A 204 9.64 -16.06 3.62
N MET A 205 8.65 -15.54 2.91
CA MET A 205 7.46 -14.95 3.52
C MET A 205 6.65 -16.00 4.30
N ALA A 206 6.48 -17.21 3.75
CA ALA A 206 5.81 -18.30 4.43
C ALA A 206 6.56 -18.74 5.70
N ALA A 207 7.89 -18.88 5.60
CA ALA A 207 8.74 -19.23 6.75
C ALA A 207 8.66 -18.16 7.85
N ALA A 208 8.74 -16.87 7.49
CA ALA A 208 8.58 -15.76 8.43
C ALA A 208 7.19 -15.77 9.09
N GLY A 209 6.13 -16.05 8.31
CA GLY A 209 4.76 -16.17 8.81
C GLY A 209 4.60 -17.32 9.81
N VAL A 210 5.18 -18.49 9.51
CA VAL A 210 5.18 -19.65 10.41
C VAL A 210 5.95 -19.34 11.69
N TRP A 211 7.12 -18.73 11.56
CA TRP A 211 7.93 -18.34 12.71
C TRP A 211 7.18 -17.33 13.61
N LEU A 212 6.59 -16.30 13.02
CA LEU A 212 5.79 -15.32 13.75
C LEU A 212 4.60 -15.95 14.46
N TRP A 213 3.88 -16.85 13.78
CA TRP A 213 2.76 -17.57 14.38
C TRP A 213 3.20 -18.45 15.55
N TRP A 214 4.38 -19.09 15.45
CA TRP A 214 4.97 -19.89 16.52
C TRP A 214 5.30 -19.05 17.76
N THR A 215 5.93 -17.88 17.54
CA THR A 215 6.33 -16.97 18.62
C THR A 215 5.14 -16.29 19.31
N LEU A 216 4.03 -16.09 18.59
CA LEU A 216 2.83 -15.45 19.12
C LEU A 216 1.83 -16.44 19.74
N ARG A 217 2.08 -17.74 19.69
CA ARG A 217 1.24 -18.73 20.40
C ARG A 217 1.33 -18.51 21.90
N PRO A 218 0.18 -18.37 22.62
CA PRO A 218 0.19 -18.38 24.07
C PRO A 218 0.75 -19.71 24.54
N ASP A 219 1.73 -19.70 25.44
CA ASP A 219 2.25 -20.90 26.05
C ASP A 219 1.10 -21.63 26.74
N ALA A 220 0.78 -22.83 26.27
CA ALA A 220 -0.24 -23.73 26.86
C ALA A 220 0.14 -24.18 28.28
N SER A 221 1.37 -23.85 28.72
CA SER A 221 1.91 -24.26 30.03
C SER A 221 1.59 -23.32 31.19
N SER A 222 1.00 -22.11 30.93
CA SER A 222 0.69 -21.15 32.01
C SER A 222 -0.69 -21.38 32.68
N GLY A 223 -1.43 -22.41 32.27
CA GLY A 223 -2.79 -22.71 32.76
C GLY A 223 -2.92 -23.67 33.95
N THR A 224 -1.82 -24.21 34.52
CA THR A 224 -1.88 -25.23 35.57
C THR A 224 -1.28 -24.81 36.92
N ALA A 225 -1.18 -23.53 37.20
CA ALA A 225 -0.77 -23.03 38.50
C ALA A 225 -1.73 -21.95 39.01
N ARG A 226 -2.94 -22.34 39.42
CA ARG A 226 -3.76 -21.68 40.46
C ARG A 226 -4.84 -22.64 40.95
#